data_5658a3ad165a55026acdfed9d97177f0
#
_entry.id   5658a3ad165a55026acdfed9d97177f0
#
_cell.length_a   1.000
_cell.length_b   1.000
_cell.length_c   1.000
_cell.angle_alpha   90.00
_cell.angle_beta   90.00
_cell.angle_gamma   90.00
#
_symmetry.space_group_name_H-M   'P 1'
#
loop_
_entity.id
_entity.type
_entity.pdbx_description
1 polymer ?
#
loop_
_entity_poly.entity_id
_entity_poly.type
_entity_poly.pdbx_seq_one_letter_code
_entity_poly.pdbx_strand_id
1 'polypeptide(L)'
;MTPRDEEVVRWALEAVDAVNLAARLVHELSDGERQRVMVARALAQEPLVMILDEPTAFLDLPRRVEMMRLLRRLARETNRALLLSTHDLDLALRSADALWLMAPGGVMHVGAPEDLVLGGAFEATFASEGITFDRYQGHFHIHPPAYQRAALVGDGLVGAWTARALERAGCLVVSDDEPASWRVVVRGDDRQPCWEVQADGIAPQQVGSLREVVDLVQKSHVRI
;
A
#
# COMPACT_ATOMS: atom_id res chain seq x y z
N MET A 1 1.57 12.94 41.98
CA MET A 1 2.01 13.63 40.76
C MET A 1 2.64 14.93 41.21
N THR A 2 3.87 15.20 40.89
CA THR A 2 4.57 16.44 41.22
C THR A 2 4.22 17.54 40.19
N PRO A 3 4.43 18.83 40.48
CA PRO A 3 4.22 19.88 39.49
C PRO A 3 5.02 19.66 38.22
N ARG A 4 6.22 19.09 38.29
CA ARG A 4 7.05 18.72 37.16
C ARG A 4 6.38 17.61 36.31
N ASP A 5 5.77 16.62 36.93
CA ASP A 5 5.09 15.54 36.23
C ASP A 5 3.89 16.11 35.40
N GLU A 6 3.18 17.10 35.93
CA GLU A 6 2.08 17.76 35.26
C GLU A 6 2.55 18.56 34.03
N GLU A 7 3.69 19.25 34.15
CA GLU A 7 4.30 19.98 33.03
C GLU A 7 4.73 19.02 31.90
N VAL A 8 5.39 17.91 32.27
CA VAL A 8 5.83 16.90 31.28
C VAL A 8 4.65 16.24 30.59
N VAL A 9 3.59 15.89 31.34
CA VAL A 9 2.37 15.32 30.76
C VAL A 9 1.69 16.30 29.79
N ARG A 10 1.59 17.57 30.19
CA ARG A 10 1.01 18.62 29.34
C ARG A 10 1.82 18.78 28.05
N TRP A 11 3.14 18.92 28.16
CA TRP A 11 4.02 18.99 27.02
C TRP A 11 3.87 17.78 26.07
N ALA A 12 3.82 16.58 26.64
CA ALA A 12 3.64 15.37 25.83
C ALA A 12 2.31 15.33 25.10
N LEU A 13 1.22 15.80 25.72
CA LEU A 13 -0.09 15.93 25.06
C LEU A 13 -0.10 17.01 23.98
N GLU A 14 0.57 18.14 24.22
CA GLU A 14 0.73 19.21 23.22
C GLU A 14 1.50 18.70 22.01
N ALA A 15 2.60 17.97 22.22
CA ALA A 15 3.45 17.43 21.16
C ALA A 15 2.73 16.47 20.20
N VAL A 16 1.66 15.82 20.66
CA VAL A 16 0.85 14.89 19.86
C VAL A 16 -0.52 15.45 19.47
N ASP A 17 -0.77 16.75 19.69
CA ASP A 17 -2.05 17.41 19.40
C ASP A 17 -3.25 16.73 20.12
N ALA A 18 -3.08 16.36 21.41
CA ALA A 18 -4.06 15.61 22.19
C ALA A 18 -4.47 16.28 23.51
N VAL A 19 -4.20 17.56 23.72
CA VAL A 19 -4.55 18.31 24.95
C VAL A 19 -6.04 18.26 25.25
N ASN A 20 -6.87 18.37 24.23
CA ASN A 20 -8.34 18.31 24.31
C ASN A 20 -8.87 16.94 24.76
N LEU A 21 -8.03 15.92 24.78
CA LEU A 21 -8.38 14.57 25.20
C LEU A 21 -8.04 14.29 26.67
N ALA A 22 -7.31 15.21 27.35
CA ALA A 22 -6.76 14.99 28.70
C ALA A 22 -7.81 14.61 29.77
N ALA A 23 -9.06 15.10 29.63
CA ALA A 23 -10.13 14.82 30.58
C ALA A 23 -11.06 13.68 30.15
N ARG A 24 -10.84 13.07 28.96
CA ARG A 24 -11.69 11.98 28.45
C ARG A 24 -11.19 10.62 28.92
N LEU A 25 -12.12 9.71 29.12
CA LEU A 25 -11.78 8.33 29.47
C LEU A 25 -11.24 7.60 28.23
N VAL A 26 -10.21 6.77 28.44
CA VAL A 26 -9.52 6.09 27.34
C VAL A 26 -10.45 5.23 26.47
N HIS A 27 -11.49 4.64 27.05
CA HIS A 27 -12.47 3.82 26.34
C HIS A 27 -13.47 4.63 25.48
N GLU A 28 -13.52 5.95 25.67
CA GLU A 28 -14.35 6.88 24.86
C GLU A 28 -13.59 7.43 23.65
N LEU A 29 -12.29 7.15 23.56
CA LEU A 29 -11.43 7.62 22.50
C LEU A 29 -11.59 6.74 21.24
N SER A 30 -11.62 7.38 20.08
CA SER A 30 -11.43 6.67 18.81
C SER A 30 -10.05 6.04 18.73
N ASP A 31 -9.85 5.09 17.83
CA ASP A 31 -8.55 4.40 17.68
C ASP A 31 -7.40 5.38 17.44
N GLY A 32 -7.59 6.39 16.59
CA GLY A 32 -6.57 7.40 16.32
C GLY A 32 -6.28 8.31 17.52
N GLU A 33 -7.32 8.73 18.27
CA GLU A 33 -7.14 9.51 19.50
C GLU A 33 -6.43 8.69 20.57
N ARG A 34 -6.84 7.44 20.73
CA ARG A 34 -6.18 6.51 21.68
C ARG A 34 -4.71 6.32 21.32
N GLN A 35 -4.39 6.14 20.04
CA GLN A 35 -3.01 5.98 19.60
C GLN A 35 -2.16 7.22 19.88
N ARG A 36 -2.68 8.43 19.63
CA ARG A 36 -1.99 9.68 20.02
C ARG A 36 -1.74 9.76 21.53
N VAL A 37 -2.73 9.42 22.33
CA VAL A 37 -2.58 9.41 23.81
C VAL A 37 -1.56 8.38 24.28
N MET A 38 -1.48 7.21 23.63
CA MET A 38 -0.46 6.19 23.93
C MET A 38 0.95 6.67 23.58
N VAL A 39 1.11 7.38 22.45
CA VAL A 39 2.38 8.03 22.08
C VAL A 39 2.74 9.12 23.12
N ALA A 40 1.78 9.97 23.52
CA ALA A 40 2.01 10.96 24.57
C ALA A 40 2.45 10.33 25.90
N ARG A 41 1.82 9.22 26.30
CA ARG A 41 2.19 8.46 27.48
C ARG A 41 3.63 7.96 27.43
N ALA A 42 4.05 7.45 26.28
CA ALA A 42 5.43 7.01 26.08
C ALA A 42 6.40 8.21 26.11
N LEU A 43 6.03 9.32 25.48
CA LEU A 43 6.83 10.55 25.39
C LEU A 43 7.02 11.20 26.78
N ALA A 44 5.98 11.17 27.63
CA ALA A 44 6.02 11.70 29.00
C ALA A 44 7.01 10.98 29.91
N GLN A 45 7.50 9.81 29.55
CA GLN A 45 8.57 9.12 30.26
C GLN A 45 9.97 9.66 29.91
N GLU A 46 10.03 10.64 29.02
CA GLU A 46 11.26 11.27 28.53
C GLU A 46 12.33 10.27 28.03
N PRO A 47 11.97 9.20 27.27
CA PRO A 47 12.92 8.19 26.82
C PRO A 47 13.87 8.77 25.75
N LEU A 48 15.08 8.25 25.65
CA LEU A 48 15.99 8.52 24.54
C LEU A 48 15.58 7.76 23.27
N VAL A 49 15.00 6.56 23.44
CA VAL A 49 14.52 5.69 22.37
C VAL A 49 13.08 5.29 22.66
N MET A 50 12.18 5.50 21.74
CA MET A 50 10.80 5.01 21.78
C MET A 50 10.66 3.82 20.82
N ILE A 51 10.08 2.72 21.32
CA ILE A 51 9.75 1.56 20.51
C ILE A 51 8.22 1.47 20.42
N LEU A 52 7.72 1.47 19.20
CA LEU A 52 6.28 1.45 18.90
C LEU A 52 5.97 0.23 18.05
N ASP A 53 5.11 -0.63 18.55
CA ASP A 53 4.66 -1.80 17.82
C ASP A 53 3.39 -1.47 17.04
N GLU A 54 3.49 -1.51 15.70
CA GLU A 54 2.42 -1.20 14.75
C GLU A 54 1.59 0.06 15.09
N PRO A 55 2.20 1.24 15.25
CA PRO A 55 1.49 2.44 15.72
C PRO A 55 0.42 2.95 14.74
N THR A 56 0.34 2.41 13.55
CA THR A 56 -0.66 2.76 12.53
C THR A 56 -1.72 1.67 12.32
N ALA A 57 -1.68 0.58 13.09
CA ALA A 57 -2.69 -0.48 13.02
C ALA A 57 -4.09 0.07 13.32
N PHE A 58 -5.10 -0.48 12.64
CA PHE A 58 -6.52 -0.10 12.78
C PHE A 58 -6.88 1.35 12.35
N LEU A 59 -5.91 2.10 11.84
CA LEU A 59 -6.17 3.44 11.31
C LEU A 59 -6.51 3.37 9.82
N ASP A 60 -7.41 4.23 9.37
CA ASP A 60 -7.64 4.48 7.95
C ASP A 60 -6.42 5.19 7.31
N LEU A 61 -6.32 5.17 6.00
CA LEU A 61 -5.16 5.71 5.28
C LEU A 61 -4.82 7.16 5.64
N PRO A 62 -5.77 8.12 5.71
CA PRO A 62 -5.46 9.49 6.13
C PRO A 62 -4.83 9.56 7.51
N ARG A 63 -5.38 8.82 8.48
CA ARG A 63 -4.89 8.81 9.86
C ARG A 63 -3.54 8.12 10.01
N ARG A 64 -3.26 7.07 9.19
CA ARG A 64 -1.91 6.47 9.14
C ARG A 64 -0.87 7.50 8.71
N VAL A 65 -1.16 8.25 7.64
CA VAL A 65 -0.27 9.30 7.14
C VAL A 65 -0.06 10.40 8.19
N GLU A 66 -1.13 10.84 8.86
CA GLU A 66 -1.05 11.81 9.96
C GLU A 66 -0.18 11.30 11.11
N MET A 67 -0.35 10.05 11.53
CA MET A 67 0.43 9.43 12.59
C MET A 67 1.92 9.37 12.22
N MET A 68 2.26 8.94 11.01
CA MET A 68 3.66 8.89 10.56
C MET A 68 4.29 10.29 10.48
N ARG A 69 3.54 11.29 10.04
CA ARG A 69 3.99 12.70 10.06
C ARG A 69 4.24 13.19 11.49
N LEU A 70 3.35 12.87 12.41
CA LEU A 70 3.50 13.18 13.83
C LEU A 70 4.78 12.53 14.41
N LEU A 71 4.96 11.22 14.21
CA LEU A 71 6.13 10.51 14.71
C LEU A 71 7.44 11.07 14.13
N ARG A 72 7.47 11.38 12.84
CA ARG A 72 8.64 11.99 12.20
C ARG A 72 8.94 13.40 12.75
N ARG A 73 7.90 14.21 12.99
CA ARG A 73 8.03 15.51 13.65
C ARG A 73 8.61 15.35 15.05
N LEU A 74 8.06 14.44 15.85
CA LEU A 74 8.54 14.15 17.22
C LEU A 74 10.01 13.75 17.24
N ALA A 75 10.43 12.83 16.36
CA ALA A 75 11.83 12.41 16.28
C ALA A 75 12.77 13.61 16.08
N ARG A 76 12.42 14.52 15.16
CA ARG A 76 13.23 15.70 14.83
C ARG A 76 13.21 16.77 15.91
N GLU A 77 12.03 17.11 16.44
CA GLU A 77 11.87 18.20 17.40
C GLU A 77 12.41 17.84 18.79
N THR A 78 12.32 16.56 19.17
CA THR A 78 12.76 16.09 20.48
C THR A 78 14.15 15.45 20.48
N ASN A 79 14.78 15.32 19.30
CA ASN A 79 16.06 14.63 19.09
C ASN A 79 16.08 13.22 19.71
N ARG A 80 15.00 12.47 19.53
CA ARG A 80 14.82 11.10 20.05
C ARG A 80 14.80 10.11 18.91
N ALA A 81 15.32 8.90 19.15
CA ALA A 81 15.20 7.81 18.22
C ALA A 81 13.82 7.15 18.37
N LEU A 82 13.11 6.99 17.25
CA LEU A 82 11.85 6.25 17.18
C LEU A 82 12.07 5.01 16.33
N LEU A 83 11.90 3.84 16.94
CA LEU A 83 11.86 2.55 16.26
C LEU A 83 10.41 2.07 16.21
N LEU A 84 9.90 1.74 15.04
CA LEU A 84 8.54 1.22 14.90
C LEU A 84 8.52 -0.03 14.02
N SER A 85 7.67 -0.98 14.39
CA SER A 85 7.32 -2.09 13.51
C SER A 85 6.18 -1.66 12.59
N THR A 86 6.16 -2.13 11.35
CA THR A 86 5.04 -1.93 10.43
C THR A 86 5.06 -2.97 9.32
N HIS A 87 3.87 -3.32 8.82
CA HIS A 87 3.67 -4.09 7.61
C HIS A 87 3.25 -3.21 6.41
N ASP A 88 3.10 -1.89 6.62
CA ASP A 88 2.79 -0.93 5.57
C ASP A 88 4.10 -0.46 4.89
N LEU A 89 4.51 -1.22 3.88
CA LEU A 89 5.80 -1.02 3.21
C LEU A 89 5.86 0.29 2.43
N ASP A 90 4.76 0.71 1.79
CA ASP A 90 4.71 1.99 1.06
C ASP A 90 4.91 3.17 2.02
N LEU A 91 4.24 3.12 3.18
CA LEU A 91 4.35 4.18 4.18
C LEU A 91 5.74 4.19 4.83
N ALA A 92 6.34 3.02 5.06
CA ALA A 92 7.70 2.89 5.58
C ALA A 92 8.72 3.49 4.60
N LEU A 93 8.65 3.13 3.31
CA LEU A 93 9.53 3.67 2.27
C LEU A 93 9.48 5.20 2.17
N ARG A 94 8.30 5.80 2.38
CA ARG A 94 8.10 7.25 2.26
C ARG A 94 8.40 8.04 3.52
N SER A 95 8.52 7.38 4.68
CA SER A 95 8.52 8.09 5.97
C SER A 95 9.74 7.81 6.83
N ALA A 96 10.38 6.66 6.71
CA ALA A 96 11.51 6.28 7.56
C ALA A 96 12.82 6.90 7.05
N ASP A 97 13.71 7.24 7.98
CA ASP A 97 15.09 7.64 7.66
C ASP A 97 16.00 6.42 7.46
N ALA A 98 15.66 5.28 8.10
CA ALA A 98 16.30 3.99 7.90
C ALA A 98 15.30 2.86 8.08
N LEU A 99 15.50 1.76 7.37
CA LEU A 99 14.69 0.55 7.45
C LEU A 99 15.53 -0.65 7.92
N TRP A 100 14.87 -1.51 8.66
CA TRP A 100 15.37 -2.84 9.03
C TRP A 100 14.42 -3.87 8.41
N LEU A 101 14.85 -4.45 7.28
CA LEU A 101 14.10 -5.50 6.60
C LEU A 101 14.53 -6.86 7.14
N MET A 102 13.59 -7.57 7.75
CA MET A 102 13.79 -8.94 8.22
C MET A 102 13.40 -9.92 7.10
N ALA A 103 14.41 -10.51 6.46
CA ALA A 103 14.21 -11.49 5.41
C ALA A 103 14.05 -12.91 6.00
N PRO A 104 13.44 -13.86 5.25
CA PRO A 104 13.41 -15.26 5.62
C PRO A 104 14.82 -15.80 5.94
N GLY A 105 14.90 -16.72 6.91
CA GLY A 105 16.18 -17.27 7.36
C GLY A 105 16.96 -16.39 8.35
N GLY A 106 16.36 -15.28 8.84
CA GLY A 106 16.95 -14.42 9.86
C GLY A 106 17.97 -13.41 9.32
N VAL A 107 18.04 -13.24 8.01
CA VAL A 107 18.87 -12.19 7.39
C VAL A 107 18.20 -10.82 7.63
N MET A 108 19.00 -9.84 8.05
CA MET A 108 18.54 -8.48 8.24
C MET A 108 19.26 -7.53 7.30
N HIS A 109 18.51 -6.78 6.50
CA HIS A 109 19.05 -5.69 5.68
C HIS A 109 18.75 -4.37 6.39
N VAL A 110 19.77 -3.53 6.56
CA VAL A 110 19.67 -2.24 7.26
C VAL A 110 20.23 -1.14 6.36
N GLY A 111 19.46 -0.07 6.16
CA GLY A 111 19.90 1.06 5.34
C GLY A 111 18.81 2.09 5.10
N ALA A 112 19.16 3.13 4.35
CA ALA A 112 18.16 4.07 3.82
C ALA A 112 17.18 3.32 2.90
N PRO A 113 15.89 3.71 2.88
CA PRO A 113 14.90 3.07 2.00
C PRO A 113 15.36 2.96 0.55
N GLU A 114 15.90 4.03 0.02
CA GLU A 114 16.36 4.13 -1.37
C GLU A 114 17.50 3.15 -1.66
N ASP A 115 18.48 3.04 -0.77
CA ASP A 115 19.62 2.13 -0.92
C ASP A 115 19.17 0.67 -0.90
N LEU A 116 18.20 0.34 -0.04
CA LEU A 116 17.64 -1.01 0.06
C LEU A 116 16.85 -1.39 -1.21
N VAL A 117 16.11 -0.44 -1.79
CA VAL A 117 15.41 -0.63 -3.07
C VAL A 117 16.43 -0.81 -4.20
N LEU A 118 17.40 0.08 -4.32
CA LEU A 118 18.43 0.02 -5.38
C LEU A 118 19.30 -1.23 -5.26
N GLY A 119 19.59 -1.67 -4.04
CA GLY A 119 20.34 -2.88 -3.75
C GLY A 119 19.56 -4.20 -3.95
N GLY A 120 18.25 -4.14 -4.23
CA GLY A 120 17.41 -5.32 -4.46
C GLY A 120 16.98 -6.04 -3.17
N ALA A 121 17.17 -5.43 -2.01
CA ALA A 121 16.82 -6.05 -0.73
C ALA A 121 15.31 -6.29 -0.59
N PHE A 122 14.47 -5.43 -1.17
CA PHE A 122 13.01 -5.59 -1.17
C PHE A 122 12.57 -6.80 -1.97
N GLU A 123 13.08 -6.97 -3.19
CA GLU A 123 12.78 -8.13 -4.01
C GLU A 123 13.25 -9.41 -3.31
N ALA A 124 14.48 -9.42 -2.79
CA ALA A 124 15.01 -10.60 -2.12
C ALA A 124 14.22 -10.97 -0.85
N THR A 125 13.73 -9.98 -0.11
CA THR A 125 12.98 -10.19 1.14
C THR A 125 11.57 -10.69 0.91
N PHE A 126 10.89 -10.15 -0.12
CA PHE A 126 9.46 -10.39 -0.39
C PHE A 126 9.22 -11.21 -1.66
N ALA A 127 10.28 -11.77 -2.26
CA ALA A 127 10.14 -12.64 -3.43
C ALA A 127 9.20 -13.81 -3.12
N SER A 128 8.11 -13.91 -3.85
CA SER A 128 7.21 -15.06 -3.81
C SER A 128 6.55 -15.24 -5.17
N GLU A 129 6.03 -16.44 -5.41
CA GLU A 129 5.32 -16.72 -6.66
C GLU A 129 4.12 -15.76 -6.85
N GLY A 130 4.06 -15.12 -8.02
CA GLY A 130 3.01 -14.17 -8.35
C GLY A 130 3.14 -12.78 -7.69
N ILE A 131 4.25 -12.46 -7.03
CA ILE A 131 4.50 -11.13 -6.47
C ILE A 131 5.81 -10.56 -7.03
N THR A 132 5.75 -9.36 -7.59
CA THR A 132 6.93 -8.61 -8.05
C THR A 132 6.96 -7.23 -7.42
N PHE A 133 8.15 -6.73 -7.13
CA PHE A 133 8.33 -5.37 -6.63
C PHE A 133 8.70 -4.44 -7.78
N ASP A 134 7.92 -3.39 -7.96
CA ASP A 134 8.23 -2.31 -8.91
C ASP A 134 9.17 -1.30 -8.25
N ARG A 135 10.43 -1.32 -8.64
CA ARG A 135 11.47 -0.41 -8.12
C ARG A 135 11.24 1.05 -8.49
N TYR A 136 10.57 1.33 -9.61
CA TYR A 136 10.30 2.70 -10.05
C TYR A 136 9.18 3.33 -9.26
N GLN A 137 8.15 2.54 -8.94
CA GLN A 137 6.98 3.01 -8.23
C GLN A 137 7.04 2.73 -6.71
N GLY A 138 7.91 1.81 -6.28
CA GLY A 138 8.09 1.45 -4.88
C GLY A 138 6.93 0.65 -4.27
N HIS A 139 6.20 -0.13 -5.10
CA HIS A 139 5.11 -0.96 -4.60
C HIS A 139 5.11 -2.37 -5.20
N PHE A 140 4.33 -3.26 -4.60
CA PHE A 140 4.23 -4.63 -5.05
C PHE A 140 3.09 -4.81 -6.04
N HIS A 141 3.37 -5.54 -7.12
CA HIS A 141 2.38 -6.05 -8.06
C HIS A 141 2.06 -7.50 -7.72
N ILE A 142 0.78 -7.81 -7.68
CA ILE A 142 0.29 -9.17 -7.50
C ILE A 142 -0.16 -9.67 -8.88
N HIS A 143 0.46 -10.74 -9.35
CA HIS A 143 0.10 -11.40 -10.59
C HIS A 143 -0.71 -12.66 -10.26
N PRO A 144 -2.03 -12.64 -10.41
CA PRO A 144 -2.83 -13.84 -10.22
C PRO A 144 -2.43 -14.89 -11.26
N PRO A 145 -2.62 -16.19 -10.97
CA PRO A 145 -2.37 -17.26 -11.93
C PRO A 145 -3.14 -16.98 -13.23
N ALA A 146 -2.41 -16.98 -14.36
CA ALA A 146 -3.01 -16.78 -15.67
C ALA A 146 -3.29 -18.13 -16.34
N TYR A 147 -4.53 -18.29 -16.81
CA TYR A 147 -4.98 -19.51 -17.47
C TYR A 147 -5.14 -19.31 -18.97
N GLN A 148 -5.16 -18.10 -19.43
CA GLN A 148 -5.37 -17.70 -20.82
C GLN A 148 -4.62 -16.41 -21.13
N ARG A 149 -4.45 -16.10 -22.41
CA ARG A 149 -3.78 -14.88 -22.87
C ARG A 149 -4.80 -13.93 -23.48
N ALA A 150 -4.65 -12.64 -23.19
CA ALA A 150 -5.47 -11.58 -23.75
C ALA A 150 -4.58 -10.48 -24.35
N ALA A 151 -4.63 -10.27 -25.63
CA ALA A 151 -4.00 -9.14 -26.30
C ALA A 151 -4.80 -7.87 -26.00
N LEU A 152 -4.14 -6.86 -25.46
CA LEU A 152 -4.75 -5.57 -25.13
C LEU A 152 -4.23 -4.49 -26.06
N VAL A 153 -5.17 -3.79 -26.72
CA VAL A 153 -4.89 -2.61 -27.54
C VAL A 153 -5.52 -1.40 -26.87
N GLY A 154 -4.70 -0.54 -26.34
CA GLY A 154 -5.11 0.70 -25.65
C GLY A 154 -4.14 1.02 -24.52
N ASP A 155 -3.93 2.31 -24.32
CA ASP A 155 -3.01 2.87 -23.32
C ASP A 155 -3.74 3.83 -22.38
N GLY A 156 -2.96 4.60 -21.60
CA GLY A 156 -3.50 5.57 -20.68
C GLY A 156 -4.27 4.95 -19.50
N LEU A 157 -5.17 5.75 -18.92
CA LEU A 157 -5.92 5.36 -17.72
C LEU A 157 -6.84 4.15 -17.98
N VAL A 158 -7.59 4.20 -19.09
CA VAL A 158 -8.54 3.13 -19.44
C VAL A 158 -7.80 1.84 -19.77
N GLY A 159 -6.68 1.91 -20.54
CA GLY A 159 -5.83 0.76 -20.84
C GLY A 159 -5.28 0.09 -19.57
N ALA A 160 -4.74 0.87 -18.64
CA ALA A 160 -4.21 0.36 -17.37
C ALA A 160 -5.28 -0.36 -16.53
N TRP A 161 -6.49 0.19 -16.43
CA TRP A 161 -7.59 -0.47 -15.70
C TRP A 161 -8.16 -1.68 -16.44
N THR A 162 -8.10 -1.68 -17.78
CA THR A 162 -8.48 -2.85 -18.60
C THR A 162 -7.49 -3.99 -18.36
N ALA A 163 -6.18 -3.72 -18.36
CA ALA A 163 -5.16 -4.71 -18.05
C ALA A 163 -5.40 -5.34 -16.67
N ARG A 164 -5.59 -4.54 -15.63
CA ARG A 164 -5.90 -5.02 -14.27
C ARG A 164 -7.17 -5.87 -14.21
N ALA A 165 -8.20 -5.50 -14.97
CA ALA A 165 -9.44 -6.26 -15.02
C ALA A 165 -9.24 -7.63 -15.68
N LEU A 166 -8.47 -7.70 -16.75
CA LEU A 166 -8.10 -8.93 -17.44
C LEU A 166 -7.20 -9.82 -16.59
N GLU A 167 -6.18 -9.27 -15.93
CA GLU A 167 -5.32 -9.99 -14.98
C GLU A 167 -6.15 -10.60 -13.85
N ARG A 168 -7.04 -9.83 -13.24
CA ARG A 168 -7.97 -10.32 -12.21
C ARG A 168 -8.92 -11.41 -12.73
N ALA A 169 -9.21 -11.41 -14.04
CA ALA A 169 -10.01 -12.45 -14.69
C ALA A 169 -9.19 -13.71 -15.05
N GLY A 170 -7.90 -13.75 -14.71
CA GLY A 170 -7.00 -14.87 -14.98
C GLY A 170 -6.37 -14.84 -16.37
N CYS A 171 -6.23 -13.66 -16.97
CA CYS A 171 -5.54 -13.50 -18.23
C CYS A 171 -4.10 -13.00 -18.02
N LEU A 172 -3.16 -13.56 -18.77
CA LEU A 172 -1.89 -12.91 -19.05
C LEU A 172 -2.13 -11.87 -20.12
N VAL A 173 -1.97 -10.59 -19.77
CA VAL A 173 -2.10 -9.49 -20.72
C VAL A 173 -0.82 -9.41 -21.56
N VAL A 174 -1.00 -9.40 -22.88
CA VAL A 174 0.10 -9.38 -23.85
C VAL A 174 -0.12 -8.28 -24.89
N SER A 175 0.91 -7.97 -25.66
CA SER A 175 0.83 -7.03 -26.78
C SER A 175 0.00 -7.60 -27.94
N ASP A 176 -0.49 -6.72 -28.83
CA ASP A 176 -1.35 -7.11 -29.96
C ASP A 176 -0.66 -7.99 -31.01
N ASP A 177 0.66 -7.99 -31.04
CA ASP A 177 1.50 -8.80 -31.91
C ASP A 177 1.77 -10.22 -31.36
N GLU A 178 1.39 -10.49 -30.13
CA GLU A 178 1.56 -11.80 -29.50
C GLU A 178 0.31 -12.68 -29.65
N PRO A 179 0.48 -14.03 -29.73
CA PRO A 179 -0.66 -14.94 -29.80
C PRO A 179 -1.47 -14.91 -28.51
N ALA A 180 -2.78 -14.70 -28.64
CA ALA A 180 -3.70 -14.62 -27.51
C ALA A 180 -5.06 -15.22 -27.88
N SER A 181 -5.73 -15.83 -26.91
CA SER A 181 -7.11 -16.37 -27.08
C SER A 181 -8.17 -15.27 -27.12
N TRP A 182 -7.83 -14.11 -26.58
CA TRP A 182 -8.69 -12.94 -26.53
C TRP A 182 -7.96 -11.73 -27.09
N ARG A 183 -8.69 -10.89 -27.81
CA ARG A 183 -8.25 -9.57 -28.22
C ARG A 183 -9.23 -8.53 -27.67
N VAL A 184 -8.72 -7.59 -26.89
CA VAL A 184 -9.51 -6.53 -26.25
C VAL A 184 -8.96 -5.19 -26.72
N VAL A 185 -9.80 -4.41 -27.39
CA VAL A 185 -9.44 -3.09 -27.91
C VAL A 185 -10.22 -2.03 -27.17
N VAL A 186 -9.51 -1.10 -26.53
CA VAL A 186 -10.12 0.08 -25.93
C VAL A 186 -10.54 1.05 -27.01
N ARG A 187 -11.77 1.51 -26.95
CA ARG A 187 -12.38 2.49 -27.84
C ARG A 187 -12.95 3.66 -27.04
N GLY A 188 -13.21 4.77 -27.69
CA GLY A 188 -13.73 5.97 -27.04
C GLY A 188 -12.64 6.76 -26.32
N ASP A 189 -13.03 7.57 -25.35
CA ASP A 189 -12.16 8.41 -24.54
C ASP A 189 -12.29 8.08 -23.03
N ASP A 190 -11.51 8.74 -22.19
CA ASP A 190 -11.49 8.50 -20.73
C ASP A 190 -12.85 8.79 -20.05
N ARG A 191 -13.76 9.55 -20.70
CA ARG A 191 -15.08 9.89 -20.14
C ARG A 191 -16.17 8.93 -20.58
N GLN A 192 -16.03 8.37 -21.80
CA GLN A 192 -16.98 7.42 -22.37
C GLN A 192 -16.21 6.26 -23.02
N PRO A 193 -15.51 5.44 -22.24
CA PRO A 193 -14.78 4.30 -22.76
C PRO A 193 -15.76 3.19 -23.18
N CYS A 194 -15.42 2.50 -24.25
CA CYS A 194 -16.05 1.25 -24.63
C CYS A 194 -14.99 0.26 -25.10
N TRP A 195 -15.34 -1.00 -25.17
CA TRP A 195 -14.39 -2.06 -25.52
C TRP A 195 -14.94 -2.91 -26.65
N GLU A 196 -14.07 -3.27 -27.57
CA GLU A 196 -14.32 -4.28 -28.56
C GLU A 196 -13.59 -5.55 -28.12
N VAL A 197 -14.34 -6.61 -27.86
CA VAL A 197 -13.82 -7.88 -27.32
C VAL A 197 -14.03 -8.96 -28.36
N GLN A 198 -12.95 -9.66 -28.72
CA GLN A 198 -12.95 -10.72 -29.70
C GLN A 198 -12.26 -11.97 -29.13
N ALA A 199 -12.89 -13.13 -29.28
CA ALA A 199 -12.24 -14.43 -29.06
C ALA A 199 -11.90 -15.06 -30.42
N ASP A 200 -10.99 -16.04 -30.42
CA ASP A 200 -10.66 -16.80 -31.61
C ASP A 200 -11.90 -17.41 -32.26
N GLY A 201 -12.11 -17.13 -33.55
CA GLY A 201 -13.24 -17.65 -34.32
C GLY A 201 -14.60 -17.03 -34.00
N ILE A 202 -14.68 -16.01 -33.15
CA ILE A 202 -15.92 -15.33 -32.79
C ILE A 202 -15.90 -13.88 -33.29
N ALA A 203 -17.03 -13.41 -33.78
CA ALA A 203 -17.17 -12.01 -34.20
C ALA A 203 -16.96 -11.06 -33.03
N PRO A 204 -16.30 -9.89 -33.25
CA PRO A 204 -16.07 -8.91 -32.19
C PRO A 204 -17.40 -8.42 -31.60
N GLN A 205 -17.42 -8.24 -30.29
CA GLN A 205 -18.55 -7.70 -29.55
C GLN A 205 -18.16 -6.36 -28.93
N GLN A 206 -19.01 -5.36 -29.08
CA GLN A 206 -18.85 -4.09 -28.36
C GLN A 206 -19.56 -4.15 -27.01
N VAL A 207 -18.85 -3.70 -25.96
CA VAL A 207 -19.36 -3.64 -24.58
C VAL A 207 -19.05 -2.28 -23.95
N GLY A 208 -19.91 -1.86 -23.05
CA GLY A 208 -19.86 -0.53 -22.42
C GLY A 208 -19.20 -0.52 -21.03
N SER A 209 -18.79 -1.67 -20.50
CA SER A 209 -18.19 -1.72 -19.18
C SER A 209 -17.12 -2.81 -19.06
N LEU A 210 -16.12 -2.60 -18.16
CA LEU A 210 -15.11 -3.60 -17.85
C LEU A 210 -15.70 -4.87 -17.21
N ARG A 211 -16.86 -4.76 -16.57
CA ARG A 211 -17.58 -5.92 -16.05
C ARG A 211 -17.99 -6.84 -17.20
N GLU A 212 -18.57 -6.29 -18.25
CA GLU A 212 -18.97 -7.08 -19.42
C GLU A 212 -17.77 -7.70 -20.13
N VAL A 213 -16.62 -6.98 -20.21
CA VAL A 213 -15.36 -7.54 -20.72
C VAL A 213 -14.96 -8.77 -19.90
N VAL A 214 -14.94 -8.66 -18.58
CA VAL A 214 -14.58 -9.77 -17.68
C VAL A 214 -15.57 -10.94 -17.80
N ASP A 215 -16.86 -10.64 -17.86
CA ASP A 215 -17.91 -11.67 -17.99
C ASP A 215 -17.77 -12.45 -19.30
N LEU A 216 -17.40 -11.82 -20.41
CA LEU A 216 -17.14 -12.49 -21.69
C LEU A 216 -15.93 -13.42 -21.60
N VAL A 217 -14.83 -12.91 -21.06
CA VAL A 217 -13.57 -13.65 -20.95
C VAL A 217 -13.71 -14.86 -20.02
N GLN A 218 -14.47 -14.74 -18.91
CA GLN A 218 -14.67 -15.83 -17.95
C GLN A 218 -15.66 -16.89 -18.42
N LYS A 219 -16.71 -16.54 -19.17
CA LYS A 219 -17.72 -17.49 -19.65
C LYS A 219 -17.16 -18.60 -20.55
N SER A 220 -16.05 -18.33 -21.22
CA SER A 220 -15.38 -19.35 -22.05
C SER A 220 -14.65 -20.42 -21.22
N HIS A 221 -14.36 -20.15 -19.96
CA HIS A 221 -13.67 -21.09 -19.08
C HIS A 221 -14.60 -22.17 -18.48
N VAL A 222 -15.92 -21.94 -18.49
CA VAL A 222 -16.92 -22.85 -17.90
C VAL A 222 -17.41 -23.92 -18.90
N ARG A 223 -16.90 -23.92 -20.14
CA ARG A 223 -17.31 -24.86 -21.20
C ARG A 223 -16.32 -26.00 -21.47
N ILE A 224 -15.59 -26.45 -20.45
CA ILE A 224 -14.81 -27.70 -20.52
C ILE A 224 -15.38 -28.71 -19.53
#